data_cb530bfd6f253d138a4cda8402446fc1
#
_entry.id   cb530bfd6f253d138a4cda8402446fc1
#
_cell.length_a   1.000
_cell.length_b   1.000
_cell.length_c   1.000
_cell.angle_alpha   90.00
_cell.angle_beta   90.00
_cell.angle_gamma   90.00
#
_symmetry.space_group_name_H-M   'P 1'
#
loop_
_entity.id
_entity.type
_entity.pdbx_description
1 polymer ?
#
loop_
_entity_poly.entity_id
_entity_poly.type
_entity_poly.pdbx_seq_one_letter_code
_entity_poly.pdbx_strand_id
1 'polypeptide(L)'
;MNKNGLIAEVSVRSGASKAEAGRVIDGLMEVVRESVARGERVSLVGFGTFERRRRNERIARNPRDPETPIVVPARDVPWFTPGKEFKEAVAERSPELPVKQTRLRSPGSR
;
A
#
# COMPACT_ATOMS: atom_id res chain seq x y z
N MET A 1 6.79 10.38 -8.87
CA MET A 1 6.42 11.46 -7.91
C MET A 1 6.96 11.10 -6.54
N ASN A 2 7.61 12.02 -5.87
CA ASN A 2 8.11 11.78 -4.54
C ASN A 2 7.34 12.68 -3.56
N LYS A 3 7.81 12.73 -2.32
CA LYS A 3 7.09 13.50 -1.30
C LYS A 3 6.99 14.98 -1.67
N ASN A 4 8.06 15.56 -2.19
CA ASN A 4 8.01 16.97 -2.57
C ASN A 4 7.02 17.21 -3.71
N GLY A 5 6.97 16.32 -4.68
CA GLY A 5 6.00 16.43 -5.75
C GLY A 5 4.58 16.29 -5.24
N LEU A 6 4.38 15.37 -4.30
CA LEU A 6 3.06 15.18 -3.71
C LEU A 6 2.63 16.43 -2.95
N ILE A 7 3.53 17.03 -2.18
CA ILE A 7 3.23 18.24 -1.46
C ILE A 7 2.81 19.34 -2.42
N ALA A 8 3.53 19.48 -3.54
CA ALA A 8 3.20 20.51 -4.52
C ALA A 8 1.79 20.32 -5.08
N GLU A 9 1.44 19.08 -5.42
CA GLU A 9 0.11 18.80 -5.95
C GLU A 9 -0.97 19.05 -4.93
N VAL A 10 -0.74 18.63 -3.69
CA VAL A 10 -1.73 18.82 -2.64
C VAL A 10 -1.91 20.32 -2.35
N SER A 11 -0.82 21.08 -2.37
CA SER A 11 -0.88 22.52 -2.18
C SER A 11 -1.79 23.16 -3.22
N VAL A 12 -1.65 22.77 -4.47
CA VAL A 12 -2.46 23.34 -5.53
C VAL A 12 -3.94 22.99 -5.34
N ARG A 13 -4.22 21.73 -5.03
CA ARG A 13 -5.59 21.27 -4.96
C ARG A 13 -6.33 21.75 -3.72
N SER A 14 -5.59 21.92 -2.62
CA SER A 14 -6.22 22.29 -1.36
C SER A 14 -6.26 23.79 -1.12
N GLY A 15 -5.43 24.53 -1.83
CA GLY A 15 -5.31 25.97 -1.55
C GLY A 15 -4.37 26.27 -0.42
N ALA A 16 -3.79 25.26 0.22
CA ALA A 16 -2.84 25.47 1.29
C ALA A 16 -1.46 25.79 0.73
N SER A 17 -0.63 26.46 1.51
CA SER A 17 0.73 26.68 1.10
C SER A 17 1.49 25.37 1.10
N LYS A 18 2.63 25.32 0.42
CA LYS A 18 3.44 24.12 0.43
C LYS A 18 3.89 23.78 1.85
N ALA A 19 4.20 24.77 2.66
CA ALA A 19 4.59 24.52 4.04
C ALA A 19 3.45 23.89 4.83
N GLU A 20 2.24 24.38 4.65
CA GLU A 20 1.09 23.83 5.34
C GLU A 20 0.79 22.42 4.84
N ALA A 21 0.80 22.22 3.53
CA ALA A 21 0.56 20.92 2.95
C ALA A 21 1.58 19.91 3.45
N GLY A 22 2.83 20.32 3.55
CA GLY A 22 3.88 19.44 4.06
C GLY A 22 3.64 19.02 5.50
N ARG A 23 3.22 19.99 6.33
CA ARG A 23 2.93 19.66 7.73
C ARG A 23 1.76 18.68 7.86
N VAL A 24 0.72 18.89 7.06
CA VAL A 24 -0.44 18.03 7.09
C VAL A 24 -0.07 16.63 6.61
N ILE A 25 0.70 16.53 5.55
CA ILE A 25 1.13 15.23 5.02
C ILE A 25 2.01 14.52 6.04
N ASP A 26 2.93 15.23 6.68
CA ASP A 26 3.77 14.63 7.71
C ASP A 26 2.93 14.13 8.87
N GLY A 27 1.96 14.91 9.30
CA GLY A 27 1.07 14.48 10.38
C GLY A 27 0.25 13.26 10.00
N LEU A 28 -0.24 13.24 8.76
CA LEU A 28 -0.99 12.09 8.28
C LEU A 28 -0.14 10.82 8.33
N MET A 29 1.08 10.91 7.85
CA MET A 29 1.95 9.74 7.84
C MET A 29 2.27 9.27 9.24
N GLU A 30 2.47 10.21 10.17
CA GLU A 30 2.72 9.83 11.55
C GLU A 30 1.53 9.11 12.17
N VAL A 31 0.35 9.65 11.98
CA VAL A 31 -0.85 9.06 12.57
C VAL A 31 -1.08 7.66 12.00
N VAL A 32 -0.95 7.52 10.68
CA VAL A 32 -1.17 6.21 10.05
C VAL A 32 -0.14 5.21 10.56
N ARG A 33 1.13 5.63 10.61
CA ARG A 33 2.19 4.72 11.06
C ARG A 33 1.97 4.26 12.49
N GLU A 34 1.64 5.19 13.36
CA GLU A 34 1.46 4.86 14.77
C GLU A 34 0.21 4.04 15.00
N SER A 35 -0.88 4.36 14.31
CA SER A 35 -2.12 3.61 14.47
C SER A 35 -1.96 2.18 14.00
N VAL A 36 -1.37 1.99 12.84
CA VAL A 36 -1.16 0.65 12.31
C VAL A 36 -0.20 -0.13 13.21
N ALA A 37 0.82 0.53 13.72
CA ALA A 37 1.77 -0.13 14.62
C ALA A 37 1.08 -0.63 15.89
N ARG A 38 0.04 0.09 16.35
CA ARG A 38 -0.71 -0.36 17.52
C ARG A 38 -1.77 -1.40 17.18
N GLY A 39 -1.95 -1.72 15.91
CA GLY A 39 -2.96 -2.67 15.50
C GLY A 39 -4.29 -2.05 15.11
N GLU A 40 -4.37 -0.73 15.04
CA GLU A 40 -5.59 -0.07 14.61
C GLU A 40 -5.63 0.04 13.10
N ARG A 41 -6.80 -0.17 12.54
CA ARG A 41 -7.00 0.03 11.11
C ARG A 41 -7.31 1.49 10.85
N VAL A 42 -6.79 2.00 9.75
CA VAL A 42 -7.10 3.36 9.31
C VAL A 42 -7.80 3.26 7.97
N SER A 43 -9.10 3.53 7.96
CA SER A 43 -9.91 3.44 6.75
C SER A 43 -10.23 4.83 6.22
N LEU A 44 -9.95 5.03 4.95
CA LEU A 44 -10.26 6.28 4.27
C LEU A 44 -11.24 5.96 3.16
N VAL A 45 -12.49 6.38 3.34
CA VAL A 45 -13.55 6.08 2.39
C VAL A 45 -13.16 6.59 1.01
N GLY A 46 -13.29 5.74 0.01
CA GLY A 46 -12.94 6.11 -1.36
C GLY A 46 -11.48 5.90 -1.70
N PHE A 47 -10.67 5.61 -0.71
CA PHE A 47 -9.23 5.45 -0.94
C PHE A 47 -8.75 4.05 -0.58
N GLY A 48 -8.88 3.65 0.66
CA GLY A 48 -8.47 2.32 1.07
C GLY A 48 -8.26 2.24 2.56
N THR A 49 -7.73 1.11 2.99
CA THR A 49 -7.55 0.82 4.40
C THR A 49 -6.11 0.40 4.66
N PHE A 50 -5.51 1.02 5.67
CA PHE A 50 -4.19 0.62 6.16
C PHE A 50 -4.39 -0.23 7.39
N GLU A 51 -3.69 -1.37 7.47
CA GLU A 51 -3.86 -2.26 8.60
C GLU A 51 -2.58 -3.05 8.83
N ARG A 52 -2.53 -3.74 9.94
CA ARG A 52 -1.40 -4.59 10.27
C ARG A 52 -1.80 -6.03 10.00
N ARG A 53 -0.96 -6.76 9.30
CA ARG A 53 -1.24 -8.17 9.00
C ARG A 53 -0.10 -9.03 9.48
N ARG A 54 -0.46 -10.23 9.93
CA ARG A 54 0.51 -11.21 10.36
C ARG A 54 1.03 -11.97 9.16
N ARG A 55 2.34 -12.00 9.01
CA ARG A 55 2.96 -12.81 7.99
C ARG A 55 3.55 -14.02 8.69
N ASN A 56 3.15 -15.23 8.26
CA ASN A 56 3.55 -16.45 8.92
C ASN A 56 5.01 -16.77 8.68
N GLU A 57 5.57 -17.57 9.57
CA GLU A 57 6.90 -18.11 9.39
C GLU A 57 6.94 -18.91 8.09
N ARG A 58 8.06 -18.85 7.41
CA ARG A 58 8.23 -19.61 6.19
C ARG A 58 9.68 -19.98 6.04
N ILE A 59 9.93 -20.97 5.16
CA ILE A 59 11.26 -21.41 4.86
C ILE A 59 11.62 -20.93 3.47
N ALA A 60 12.74 -20.25 3.36
CA ALA A 60 13.23 -19.75 2.09
C ALA A 60 14.51 -20.48 1.74
N ARG A 61 14.90 -20.42 0.47
CA ARG A 61 16.14 -21.02 0.02
C ARG A 61 17.16 -19.95 -0.23
N ASN A 62 18.37 -20.25 0.19
CA ASN A 62 19.50 -19.38 -0.09
C ASN A 62 19.95 -19.65 -1.52
N PRO A 63 19.94 -18.67 -2.41
CA PRO A 63 20.35 -18.92 -3.80
C PRO A 63 21.78 -19.42 -3.93
N ARG A 64 22.63 -19.07 -2.98
CA ARG A 64 24.03 -19.51 -3.05
C ARG A 64 24.22 -20.90 -2.50
N ASP A 65 23.31 -21.34 -1.66
CA ASP A 65 23.40 -22.65 -1.03
C ASP A 65 22.00 -23.20 -0.89
N PRO A 66 21.45 -23.76 -1.98
CA PRO A 66 20.04 -24.18 -1.97
C PRO A 66 19.75 -25.28 -0.97
N GLU A 67 20.77 -25.95 -0.48
CA GLU A 67 20.54 -27.02 0.47
C GLU A 67 20.38 -26.54 1.89
N THR A 68 20.71 -25.29 2.16
CA THR A 68 20.61 -24.75 3.50
C THR A 68 19.33 -23.92 3.59
N PRO A 69 18.34 -24.37 4.35
CA PRO A 69 17.10 -23.60 4.48
C PRO A 69 17.32 -22.39 5.36
N ILE A 70 16.60 -21.33 5.06
CA ILE A 70 16.59 -20.12 5.87
C ILE A 70 15.22 -19.98 6.45
N VAL A 71 15.12 -19.91 7.77
CA VAL A 71 13.84 -19.72 8.43
C VAL A 71 13.56 -18.25 8.54
N VAL A 72 12.46 -17.80 7.95
CA VAL A 72 12.02 -16.41 8.05
C VAL A 72 10.94 -16.40 9.13
N PRO A 73 11.17 -15.74 10.26
CA PRO A 73 10.21 -15.82 11.36
C PRO A 73 8.93 -15.06 11.05
N ALA A 74 7.87 -15.42 11.72
CA ALA A 74 6.61 -14.70 11.61
C ALA A 74 6.77 -13.29 12.12
N ARG A 75 6.04 -12.36 11.51
CA ARG A 75 6.10 -10.97 11.94
C ARG A 75 4.87 -10.24 11.44
N ASP A 76 4.61 -9.09 12.03
CA ASP A 76 3.54 -8.24 11.58
C ASP A 76 4.07 -7.24 10.57
N VAL A 77 3.29 -6.99 9.55
CA VAL A 77 3.70 -6.08 8.48
C VAL A 77 2.57 -5.10 8.19
N PRO A 78 2.90 -3.90 7.72
CA PRO A 78 1.86 -2.99 7.28
C PRO A 78 1.27 -3.47 5.95
N TRP A 79 -0.01 -3.22 5.77
CA TRP A 79 -0.71 -3.68 4.59
C TRP A 79 -1.71 -2.62 4.16
N PHE A 80 -1.80 -2.38 2.86
CA PHE A 80 -2.76 -1.45 2.31
C PHE A 80 -3.71 -2.18 1.39
N THR A 81 -5.02 -2.06 1.64
CA THR A 81 -6.03 -2.63 0.79
C THR A 81 -6.75 -1.48 0.09
N PRO A 82 -6.60 -1.34 -1.22
CA PRO A 82 -7.26 -0.23 -1.92
C PRO A 82 -8.76 -0.37 -1.89
N GLY A 83 -9.44 0.76 -1.83
CA GLY A 83 -10.88 0.77 -1.86
C GLY A 83 -11.40 0.64 -3.28
N LYS A 84 -12.73 0.51 -3.39
CA LYS A 84 -13.36 0.28 -4.67
C LYS A 84 -13.07 1.40 -5.66
N GLU A 85 -13.21 2.63 -5.22
CA GLU A 85 -13.01 3.77 -6.12
C GLU A 85 -11.57 3.87 -6.60
N PHE A 86 -10.63 3.55 -5.72
CA PHE A 86 -9.23 3.56 -6.09
C PHE A 86 -8.96 2.49 -7.14
N LYS A 87 -9.49 1.28 -6.91
CA LYS A 87 -9.30 0.19 -7.87
C LYS A 87 -9.91 0.52 -9.22
N GLU A 88 -11.07 1.15 -9.20
CA GLU A 88 -11.73 1.53 -10.45
C GLU A 88 -10.95 2.59 -11.20
N ALA A 89 -10.40 3.56 -10.49
CA ALA A 89 -9.62 4.61 -11.13
C ALA A 89 -8.39 4.03 -11.81
N VAL A 90 -7.75 3.06 -11.19
CA VAL A 90 -6.58 2.43 -11.78
C VAL A 90 -6.99 1.59 -12.98
N ALA A 91 -8.08 0.84 -12.87
CA ALA A 91 -8.53 -0.03 -13.95
C ALA A 91 -8.91 0.77 -15.20
N GLU A 92 -9.52 1.94 -15.02
CA GLU A 92 -9.91 2.77 -16.15
C GLU A 92 -8.73 3.27 -16.95
N ARG A 93 -7.58 3.43 -16.31
CA ARG A 93 -6.40 3.92 -16.99
C ARG A 93 -5.45 2.82 -17.42
N SER A 94 -5.82 1.56 -17.17
CA SER A 94 -4.94 0.45 -17.53
C SER A 94 -5.07 0.12 -19.00
N PRO A 95 -3.99 -0.31 -19.66
CA PRO A 95 -4.09 -0.74 -21.04
C PRO A 95 -4.97 -1.96 -21.15
N GLU A 96 -5.64 -2.08 -22.31
CA GLU A 96 -6.47 -3.22 -22.56
C GLU A 96 -5.62 -4.48 -22.68
N LEU A 97 -6.06 -5.55 -22.05
CA LEU A 97 -5.30 -6.80 -22.07
C LEU A 97 -5.93 -7.80 -22.99
N PRO A 98 -5.14 -8.72 -23.56
CA PRO A 98 -5.71 -9.79 -24.36
C PRO A 98 -6.68 -10.63 -23.55
N VAL A 99 -7.69 -11.12 -24.24
CA VAL A 99 -8.75 -11.85 -23.59
C VAL A 99 -8.22 -13.05 -22.80
N LYS A 100 -7.29 -13.75 -23.38
CA LYS A 100 -6.82 -14.95 -22.72
C LYS A 100 -6.13 -14.67 -21.41
N GLN A 101 -5.66 -13.46 -21.20
CA GLN A 101 -5.02 -13.13 -19.95
C GLN A 101 -6.00 -12.75 -18.87
N THR A 102 -7.12 -12.24 -19.27
CA THR A 102 -8.03 -11.74 -18.28
C THR A 102 -8.72 -12.84 -17.51
N ARG A 103 -8.87 -14.01 -18.11
CA ARG A 103 -9.61 -14.99 -17.42
C ARG A 103 -8.86 -15.67 -16.30
N LEU A 104 -7.60 -15.53 -16.28
CA LEU A 104 -6.88 -16.19 -15.28
C LEU A 104 -6.85 -15.62 -13.94
N ARG A 105 -7.25 -14.50 -13.81
CA ARG A 105 -7.10 -13.85 -12.69
C ARG A 105 -7.82 -14.37 -11.68
N SER A 106 -7.25 -14.80 -10.88
CA SER A 106 -7.86 -15.27 -9.76
C SER A 106 -8.33 -14.19 -8.90
N PRO A 107 -9.54 -14.18 -8.68
CA PRO A 107 -10.08 -13.11 -7.92
C PRO A 107 -9.63 -13.09 -6.53
N GLY A 108 -9.28 -14.11 -6.05
CA GLY A 108 -8.90 -14.08 -4.71
C GLY A 108 -7.75 -13.27 -4.46
N SER A 109 -7.11 -13.08 -5.45
CA SER A 109 -5.94 -12.37 -5.21
C SER A 109 -6.21 -11.05 -4.78
N ARG A 110 -6.58 -10.84 -4.38
CA ARG A 110 -6.77 -9.82 -3.98
C ARG A 110 -6.60 -9.52 -3.24
#